data_ee186346908ae15bcfa524fe0fd2f197
#
_entry.id   ee186346908ae15bcfa524fe0fd2f197
#
_cell.length_a   1.000
_cell.length_b   1.000
_cell.length_c   1.000
_cell.angle_alpha   90.00
_cell.angle_beta   90.00
_cell.angle_gamma   90.00
#
_symmetry.space_group_name_H-M   'P 1'
#
loop_
_entity.id
_entity.type
_entity.pdbx_description
1 polymer ?
#
loop_
_entity_poly.entity_id
_entity_poly.type
_entity_poly.pdbx_seq_one_letter_code
_entity_poly.pdbx_strand_id
1 'polypeptide(L)'
;MVYFTSDLHFYHKNIIKYSPSFRSYESAEEMNEKLIEMWNSIVTPEDTVYNLGDLSMAANTKKIIEVAKRLNGKHFLILGNHDYPIKSEKEKLMEMVKDDGNKLFEDIRDYKFLTFPGVQIALSHYPMAGWENQQHGAIMLHGHLHDYITNVKGKILNVGFDLHGRLLSLDDVVDFTKALPVLPYRDEEDASLQAIKDERDIAAREKLIKEQLKKVNNSTMIGRCEISRDVLSKYRKEADLIAKELKDSGEFSLYDFGCDEATFELFLDQPNPFISICFTFSESDENIVLETALYERLRKIVPEQYEIKINLEW
;
A
#
# COMPACT_ATOMS: atom_id res chain seq x y z
N MET A 1 -25.29 13.36 9.13
CA MET A 1 -25.18 12.54 7.89
C MET A 1 -23.96 11.62 7.97
N VAL A 2 -23.77 10.72 6.98
CA VAL A 2 -22.58 9.85 6.90
C VAL A 2 -21.87 10.11 5.59
N TYR A 3 -20.56 10.33 5.66
CA TYR A 3 -19.70 10.64 4.52
C TYR A 3 -18.52 9.67 4.43
N PHE A 4 -17.98 9.54 3.22
CA PHE A 4 -16.81 8.71 2.89
C PHE A 4 -15.83 9.51 2.04
N THR A 5 -14.55 9.32 2.28
CA THR A 5 -13.45 9.91 1.49
C THR A 5 -12.18 9.08 1.68
N SER A 6 -11.15 9.34 0.90
CA SER A 6 -9.81 8.78 1.03
C SER A 6 -8.78 9.68 0.35
N ASP A 7 -7.50 9.41 0.60
CA ASP A 7 -6.37 9.99 -0.12
C ASP A 7 -6.34 11.53 -0.09
N LEU A 8 -6.62 12.12 1.07
CA LEU A 8 -6.56 13.58 1.23
C LEU A 8 -5.14 14.10 1.14
N HIS A 9 -4.15 13.33 1.62
CA HIS A 9 -2.73 13.63 1.51
C HIS A 9 -2.35 15.03 2.01
N PHE A 10 -2.83 15.43 3.19
CA PHE A 10 -2.39 16.68 3.80
C PHE A 10 -0.87 16.76 3.87
N TYR A 11 -0.30 17.93 3.63
CA TYR A 11 1.15 18.21 3.58
C TYR A 11 1.92 17.53 2.45
N HIS A 12 1.25 16.96 1.43
CA HIS A 12 1.89 16.31 0.31
C HIS A 12 2.06 17.26 -0.88
N LYS A 13 3.22 17.92 -0.99
CA LYS A 13 3.49 18.88 -2.07
C LYS A 13 3.38 18.26 -3.47
N ASN A 14 3.89 17.03 -3.63
CA ASN A 14 3.98 16.42 -4.95
C ASN A 14 2.64 15.88 -5.46
N ILE A 15 1.65 15.60 -4.59
CA ILE A 15 0.33 15.12 -5.02
C ILE A 15 -0.37 16.13 -5.93
N ILE A 16 -0.08 17.43 -5.77
CA ILE A 16 -0.60 18.51 -6.61
C ILE A 16 -0.22 18.29 -8.09
N LYS A 17 0.98 17.71 -8.33
CA LYS A 17 1.46 17.39 -9.68
C LYS A 17 0.99 16.04 -10.18
N TYR A 18 0.87 15.06 -9.27
CA TYR A 18 0.55 13.68 -9.63
C TYR A 18 -0.94 13.48 -9.92
N SER A 19 -1.81 14.19 -9.19
CA SER A 19 -3.27 14.11 -9.33
C SER A 19 -3.88 15.50 -9.49
N PRO A 20 -3.65 16.20 -10.63
CA PRO A 20 -4.00 17.61 -10.79
C PRO A 20 -5.50 17.89 -10.96
N SER A 21 -6.33 16.88 -11.21
CA SER A 21 -7.74 17.04 -11.60
C SER A 21 -8.55 17.89 -10.61
N PHE A 22 -8.31 17.73 -9.30
CA PHE A 22 -8.98 18.48 -8.24
C PHE A 22 -7.99 19.19 -7.29
N ARG A 23 -6.69 19.25 -7.66
CA ARG A 23 -5.63 19.81 -6.83
C ARG A 23 -4.90 20.97 -7.51
N SER A 24 -5.65 21.96 -8.01
CA SER A 24 -5.09 23.19 -8.58
C SER A 24 -4.68 24.16 -7.47
N TYR A 25 -3.56 23.86 -6.77
CA TYR A 25 -3.02 24.66 -5.68
C TYR A 25 -1.57 25.04 -5.96
N GLU A 26 -1.12 26.18 -5.42
CA GLU A 26 0.26 26.65 -5.59
C GLU A 26 1.22 26.00 -4.59
N SER A 27 0.70 25.57 -3.43
CA SER A 27 1.49 24.96 -2.36
C SER A 27 0.70 23.90 -1.58
N ALA A 28 1.41 23.08 -0.81
CA ALA A 28 0.79 22.13 0.10
C ALA A 28 0.01 22.83 1.22
N GLU A 29 0.47 23.98 1.67
CA GLU A 29 -0.18 24.80 2.68
C GLU A 29 -1.52 25.32 2.19
N GLU A 30 -1.57 25.86 0.97
CA GLU A 30 -2.83 26.28 0.33
C GLU A 30 -3.77 25.09 0.16
N MET A 31 -3.26 23.96 -0.34
CA MET A 31 -4.04 22.73 -0.47
C MET A 31 -4.65 22.31 0.86
N ASN A 32 -3.86 22.33 1.95
CA ASN A 32 -4.35 21.97 3.28
C ASN A 32 -5.53 22.86 3.71
N GLU A 33 -5.40 24.19 3.57
CA GLU A 33 -6.46 25.13 3.91
C GLU A 33 -7.72 24.88 3.09
N LYS A 34 -7.57 24.68 1.79
CA LYS A 34 -8.70 24.43 0.88
C LYS A 34 -9.40 23.10 1.15
N LEU A 35 -8.64 22.05 1.49
CA LEU A 35 -9.23 20.78 1.89
C LEU A 35 -10.00 20.89 3.21
N ILE A 36 -9.51 21.64 4.19
CA ILE A 36 -10.21 21.90 5.46
C ILE A 36 -11.48 22.73 5.21
N GLU A 37 -11.38 23.80 4.40
CA GLU A 37 -12.54 24.61 4.00
C GLU A 37 -13.61 23.75 3.33
N MET A 38 -13.22 22.95 2.33
CA MET A 38 -14.13 22.03 1.63
C MET A 38 -14.78 21.04 2.59
N TRP A 39 -13.99 20.37 3.46
CA TRP A 39 -14.50 19.43 4.45
C TRP A 39 -15.53 20.09 5.36
N ASN A 40 -15.19 21.24 5.96
CA ASN A 40 -16.05 21.93 6.94
C ASN A 40 -17.25 22.62 6.29
N SER A 41 -17.25 22.84 4.98
CA SER A 41 -18.43 23.33 4.24
C SER A 41 -19.51 22.26 4.08
N ILE A 42 -19.13 20.97 4.20
CA ILE A 42 -20.02 19.81 3.99
C ILE A 42 -20.37 19.14 5.32
N VAL A 43 -19.37 19.00 6.20
CA VAL A 43 -19.45 18.21 7.44
C VAL A 43 -19.72 19.11 8.64
N THR A 44 -20.77 18.78 9.40
CA THR A 44 -21.07 19.41 10.68
C THR A 44 -20.50 18.59 11.86
N PRO A 45 -20.42 19.14 13.08
CA PRO A 45 -19.92 18.39 14.26
C PRO A 45 -20.71 17.10 14.57
N GLU A 46 -21.98 17.02 14.17
CA GLU A 46 -22.86 15.88 14.41
C GLU A 46 -22.70 14.76 13.37
N ASP A 47 -22.08 15.07 12.25
CA ASP A 47 -21.92 14.14 11.14
C ASP A 47 -20.83 13.10 11.40
N THR A 48 -20.89 11.99 10.68
CA THR A 48 -19.90 10.93 10.74
C THR A 48 -19.13 10.85 9.43
N VAL A 49 -17.81 10.80 9.51
CA VAL A 49 -16.94 10.65 8.34
C VAL A 49 -16.07 9.41 8.47
N TYR A 50 -16.14 8.53 7.49
CA TYR A 50 -15.21 7.43 7.30
C TYR A 50 -14.16 7.84 6.26
N ASN A 51 -12.94 8.08 6.73
CA ASN A 51 -11.78 8.31 5.88
C ASN A 51 -11.05 6.98 5.66
N LEU A 52 -10.89 6.58 4.42
CA LEU A 52 -10.33 5.29 4.04
C LEU A 52 -8.80 5.34 3.81
N GLY A 53 -8.13 6.23 4.53
CA GLY A 53 -6.68 6.24 4.64
C GLY A 53 -5.97 7.28 3.79
N ASP A 54 -4.66 7.28 3.96
CA ASP A 54 -3.76 8.28 3.39
C ASP A 54 -4.22 9.71 3.70
N LEU A 55 -4.48 9.91 5.02
CA LEU A 55 -4.89 11.21 5.53
C LEU A 55 -3.80 12.25 5.31
N SER A 56 -2.53 11.90 5.57
CA SER A 56 -1.45 12.87 5.58
C SER A 56 -0.08 12.27 5.24
N MET A 57 0.77 13.05 4.56
CA MET A 57 2.20 12.77 4.32
C MET A 57 3.11 13.41 5.37
N ALA A 58 2.57 13.95 6.46
CA ALA A 58 3.40 14.51 7.52
C ALA A 58 4.14 13.40 8.28
N ALA A 59 5.47 13.53 8.37
CA ALA A 59 6.34 12.57 9.05
C ALA A 59 6.10 12.47 10.56
N ASN A 60 5.37 13.42 11.16
CA ASN A 60 5.10 13.43 12.59
C ASN A 60 3.63 13.71 12.90
N THR A 61 3.17 13.14 14.00
CA THR A 61 1.77 13.25 14.44
C THR A 61 1.35 14.67 14.86
N LYS A 62 2.28 15.57 15.17
CA LYS A 62 1.94 16.95 15.55
C LYS A 62 1.19 17.68 14.44
N LYS A 63 1.68 17.62 13.21
CA LYS A 63 1.03 18.21 12.04
C LYS A 63 -0.31 17.53 11.71
N ILE A 64 -0.37 16.21 11.88
CA ILE A 64 -1.59 15.43 11.69
C ILE A 64 -2.67 15.87 12.70
N ILE A 65 -2.30 15.99 13.96
CA ILE A 65 -3.20 16.48 15.04
C ILE A 65 -3.70 17.89 14.73
N GLU A 66 -2.82 18.78 14.25
CA GLU A 66 -3.17 20.15 13.91
C GLU A 66 -4.29 20.21 12.85
N VAL A 67 -4.18 19.42 11.78
CA VAL A 67 -5.21 19.32 10.75
C VAL A 67 -6.46 18.61 11.29
N ALA A 68 -6.31 17.43 11.91
CA ALA A 68 -7.43 16.62 12.35
C ALA A 68 -8.32 17.34 13.38
N LYS A 69 -7.73 18.20 14.23
CA LYS A 69 -8.50 19.05 15.17
C LYS A 69 -9.42 20.05 14.49
N ARG A 70 -9.07 20.46 13.28
CA ARG A 70 -9.82 21.47 12.52
C ARG A 70 -10.92 20.86 11.63
N LEU A 71 -10.93 19.52 11.45
CA LEU A 71 -11.94 18.82 10.65
C LEU A 71 -13.18 18.55 11.52
N ASN A 72 -14.34 19.05 11.11
CA ASN A 72 -15.61 18.82 11.80
C ASN A 72 -16.03 17.34 11.77
N GLY A 73 -16.89 16.97 12.72
CA GLY A 73 -17.61 15.69 12.75
C GLY A 73 -16.86 14.56 13.45
N LYS A 74 -17.52 13.41 13.54
CA LYS A 74 -17.01 12.17 14.12
C LYS A 74 -16.16 11.44 13.10
N HIS A 75 -14.85 11.45 13.28
CA HIS A 75 -13.89 10.96 12.31
C HIS A 75 -13.47 9.52 12.63
N PHE A 76 -13.78 8.58 11.72
CA PHE A 76 -13.32 7.20 11.72
C PHE A 76 -12.25 7.04 10.63
N LEU A 77 -11.11 6.44 10.95
CA LEU A 77 -10.01 6.26 10.02
C LEU A 77 -9.76 4.78 9.73
N ILE A 78 -9.75 4.42 8.46
CA ILE A 78 -9.15 3.19 7.96
C ILE A 78 -7.73 3.53 7.55
N LEU A 79 -6.73 2.78 8.03
CA LEU A 79 -5.32 3.10 7.79
C LEU A 79 -4.92 2.84 6.35
N GLY A 80 -4.29 3.83 5.72
CA GLY A 80 -3.60 3.71 4.44
C GLY A 80 -2.10 3.43 4.62
N ASN A 81 -1.39 3.29 3.50
CA ASN A 81 0.04 3.01 3.52
C ASN A 81 0.91 4.19 4.00
N HIS A 82 0.39 5.41 3.94
CA HIS A 82 1.09 6.61 4.45
C HIS A 82 0.69 6.98 5.89
N ASP A 83 -0.22 6.25 6.53
CA ASP A 83 -0.70 6.57 7.88
C ASP A 83 0.14 5.93 9.01
N TYR A 84 1.40 5.54 8.72
CA TYR A 84 2.29 4.95 9.72
C TYR A 84 2.45 5.81 11.00
N PRO A 85 2.61 7.15 10.93
CA PRO A 85 2.68 7.97 12.13
C PRO A 85 1.41 7.89 12.99
N ILE A 86 0.23 7.79 12.36
CA ILE A 86 -1.05 7.59 13.05
C ILE A 86 -1.10 6.21 13.69
N LYS A 87 -0.71 5.17 12.95
CA LYS A 87 -0.67 3.79 13.44
C LYS A 87 0.20 3.64 14.68
N SER A 88 1.37 4.29 14.69
CA SER A 88 2.34 4.21 15.79
C SER A 88 1.89 4.89 17.08
N GLU A 89 1.00 5.90 17.02
CA GLU A 89 0.48 6.63 18.18
C GLU A 89 -1.05 6.47 18.36
N LYS A 90 -1.62 5.39 17.81
CA LYS A 90 -3.07 5.17 17.70
C LYS A 90 -3.82 5.40 19.01
N GLU A 91 -3.40 4.75 20.10
CA GLU A 91 -4.07 4.83 21.41
C GLU A 91 -4.11 6.28 21.91
N LYS A 92 -3.00 6.97 21.83
CA LYS A 92 -2.87 8.38 22.23
C LYS A 92 -3.79 9.28 21.40
N LEU A 93 -3.84 9.08 20.08
CA LEU A 93 -4.65 9.89 19.17
C LEU A 93 -6.16 9.68 19.42
N MET A 94 -6.58 8.45 19.77
CA MET A 94 -7.98 8.13 20.09
C MET A 94 -8.45 8.68 21.46
N GLU A 95 -7.53 9.05 22.36
CA GLU A 95 -7.86 9.71 23.65
C GLU A 95 -8.01 11.23 23.52
N MET A 96 -7.50 11.82 22.41
CA MET A 96 -7.56 13.27 22.20
C MET A 96 -8.96 13.72 21.80
N VAL A 97 -9.29 14.96 22.19
CA VAL A 97 -10.56 15.61 21.88
C VAL A 97 -10.30 16.87 21.05
N LYS A 98 -11.19 17.12 20.08
CA LYS A 98 -11.21 18.32 19.24
C LYS A 98 -11.95 19.47 19.92
N ASP A 99 -11.84 20.66 19.33
CA ASP A 99 -12.52 21.86 19.85
C ASP A 99 -14.05 21.76 19.72
N ASP A 100 -14.57 20.95 18.78
CA ASP A 100 -15.99 20.65 18.61
C ASP A 100 -16.55 19.63 19.62
N GLY A 101 -15.71 19.11 20.52
CA GLY A 101 -16.08 18.14 21.56
C GLY A 101 -16.04 16.68 21.10
N ASN A 102 -15.85 16.38 19.82
CA ASN A 102 -15.67 15.03 19.31
C ASN A 102 -14.25 14.53 19.60
N LYS A 103 -14.04 13.21 19.60
CA LYS A 103 -12.69 12.65 19.61
C LYS A 103 -11.94 13.04 18.35
N LEU A 104 -10.60 13.12 18.44
CA LEU A 104 -9.75 13.35 17.28
C LEU A 104 -10.00 12.28 16.21
N PHE A 105 -10.04 11.01 16.65
CA PHE A 105 -10.55 9.87 15.90
C PHE A 105 -11.45 9.03 16.81
N GLU A 106 -12.63 8.70 16.35
CA GLU A 106 -13.57 7.81 17.06
C GLU A 106 -13.08 6.36 17.06
N ASP A 107 -12.46 5.95 15.94
CA ASP A 107 -11.89 4.61 15.75
C ASP A 107 -10.81 4.67 14.66
N ILE A 108 -9.77 3.85 14.78
CA ILE A 108 -8.70 3.70 13.80
C ILE A 108 -8.51 2.21 13.56
N ARG A 109 -8.65 1.75 12.30
CA ARG A 109 -8.59 0.32 11.94
C ARG A 109 -7.99 0.13 10.55
N ASP A 110 -7.58 -1.10 10.23
CA ASP A 110 -7.15 -1.50 8.88
C ASP A 110 -8.36 -1.92 8.01
N TYR A 111 -9.49 -2.33 8.62
CA TYR A 111 -10.74 -2.76 7.96
C TYR A 111 -11.95 -2.51 8.87
N LYS A 112 -13.10 -2.21 8.28
CA LYS A 112 -14.37 -2.09 9.00
C LYS A 112 -15.53 -2.53 8.13
N PHE A 113 -16.50 -3.23 8.72
CA PHE A 113 -17.76 -3.57 8.07
C PHE A 113 -18.88 -2.77 8.72
N LEU A 114 -19.72 -2.14 7.90
CA LEU A 114 -20.82 -1.29 8.33
C LEU A 114 -22.15 -1.88 7.86
N THR A 115 -23.17 -1.76 8.70
CA THR A 115 -24.54 -2.13 8.34
C THR A 115 -25.46 -0.94 8.59
N PHE A 116 -26.07 -0.46 7.51
CA PHE A 116 -27.13 0.55 7.53
C PHE A 116 -28.45 -0.09 7.09
N PRO A 117 -29.59 0.56 7.33
CA PRO A 117 -30.86 0.06 6.80
C PRO A 117 -30.81 -0.12 5.27
N GLY A 118 -30.88 -1.37 4.82
CA GLY A 118 -30.89 -1.71 3.39
C GLY A 118 -29.53 -1.71 2.67
N VAL A 119 -28.42 -1.39 3.33
CA VAL A 119 -27.09 -1.41 2.70
C VAL A 119 -26.00 -1.87 3.66
N GLN A 120 -25.10 -2.72 3.18
CA GLN A 120 -23.92 -3.17 3.87
C GLN A 120 -22.67 -2.69 3.12
N ILE A 121 -21.65 -2.26 3.87
CA ILE A 121 -20.47 -1.64 3.29
C ILE A 121 -19.22 -2.17 3.99
N ALA A 122 -18.29 -2.70 3.20
CA ALA A 122 -16.94 -3.04 3.61
C ALA A 122 -16.01 -1.85 3.33
N LEU A 123 -15.19 -1.48 4.30
CA LEU A 123 -14.23 -0.39 4.20
C LEU A 123 -12.81 -0.93 4.29
N SER A 124 -11.97 -0.59 3.32
CA SER A 124 -10.53 -0.85 3.31
C SER A 124 -9.84 0.27 2.53
N HIS A 125 -8.58 0.54 2.84
CA HIS A 125 -7.80 1.47 2.00
C HIS A 125 -7.55 0.87 0.62
N TYR A 126 -7.25 -0.43 0.55
CA TYR A 126 -6.95 -1.12 -0.71
C TYR A 126 -8.20 -1.73 -1.33
N PRO A 127 -8.32 -1.76 -2.69
CA PRO A 127 -9.37 -2.53 -3.35
C PRO A 127 -9.17 -4.03 -3.07
N MET A 128 -10.21 -4.69 -2.59
CA MET A 128 -10.17 -6.11 -2.27
C MET A 128 -10.78 -6.94 -3.41
N ALA A 129 -10.19 -8.09 -3.72
CA ALA A 129 -10.72 -9.03 -4.71
C ALA A 129 -11.99 -9.74 -4.23
N GLY A 130 -12.21 -9.80 -2.91
CA GLY A 130 -13.41 -10.35 -2.28
C GLY A 130 -13.59 -9.73 -0.89
N TRP A 131 -14.84 -9.48 -0.47
CA TRP A 131 -15.17 -8.85 0.81
C TRP A 131 -16.39 -9.50 1.45
N GLU A 132 -16.63 -9.18 2.70
CA GLU A 132 -17.75 -9.71 3.49
C GLU A 132 -19.09 -9.39 2.83
N ASN A 133 -19.95 -10.41 2.71
CA ASN A 133 -21.28 -10.33 2.10
C ASN A 133 -21.33 -9.80 0.65
N GLN A 134 -20.23 -9.89 -0.10
CA GLN A 134 -20.16 -9.50 -1.50
C GLN A 134 -21.28 -10.14 -2.34
N GLN A 135 -21.53 -11.46 -2.14
CA GLN A 135 -22.57 -12.23 -2.83
C GLN A 135 -23.99 -11.80 -2.45
N HIS A 136 -24.15 -11.07 -1.37
CA HIS A 136 -25.44 -10.52 -0.92
C HIS A 136 -25.58 -9.01 -1.24
N GLY A 137 -24.64 -8.46 -2.04
CA GLY A 137 -24.69 -7.10 -2.53
C GLY A 137 -24.07 -6.06 -1.62
N ALA A 138 -23.27 -6.48 -0.62
CA ALA A 138 -22.47 -5.52 0.15
C ALA A 138 -21.51 -4.75 -0.77
N ILE A 139 -21.38 -3.44 -0.51
CA ILE A 139 -20.55 -2.52 -1.27
C ILE A 139 -19.15 -2.51 -0.67
N MET A 140 -18.12 -2.56 -1.51
CA MET A 140 -16.74 -2.33 -1.12
C MET A 140 -16.35 -0.88 -1.41
N LEU A 141 -15.93 -0.14 -0.38
CA LEU A 141 -15.33 1.18 -0.56
C LEU A 141 -13.83 1.12 -0.30
N HIS A 142 -13.06 1.80 -1.15
CA HIS A 142 -11.61 1.85 -1.04
C HIS A 142 -11.05 3.21 -1.50
N GLY A 143 -9.77 3.43 -1.26
CA GLY A 143 -8.95 4.50 -1.77
C GLY A 143 -7.75 3.98 -2.55
N HIS A 144 -6.57 4.49 -2.25
CA HIS A 144 -5.24 4.07 -2.70
C HIS A 144 -4.95 4.29 -4.19
N LEU A 145 -5.91 4.10 -5.07
CA LEU A 145 -5.69 4.15 -6.51
C LEU A 145 -5.77 5.57 -7.09
N HIS A 146 -5.99 6.57 -6.24
CA HIS A 146 -6.16 7.97 -6.67
C HIS A 146 -7.20 8.11 -7.78
N ASP A 147 -6.80 8.55 -8.98
CA ASP A 147 -7.65 8.70 -10.17
C ASP A 147 -7.75 7.44 -11.04
N TYR A 148 -7.15 6.31 -10.61
CA TYR A 148 -7.27 5.03 -11.30
C TYR A 148 -8.47 4.22 -10.82
N ILE A 149 -9.07 3.47 -11.76
CA ILE A 149 -10.18 2.56 -11.50
C ILE A 149 -9.65 1.13 -11.40
N THR A 150 -10.08 0.40 -10.36
CA THR A 150 -9.74 -1.02 -10.21
C THR A 150 -10.39 -1.89 -11.29
N ASN A 151 -9.71 -2.99 -11.64
CA ASN A 151 -10.27 -4.04 -12.49
C ASN A 151 -11.12 -5.06 -11.70
N VAL A 152 -11.22 -4.94 -10.38
CA VAL A 152 -12.07 -5.79 -9.54
C VAL A 152 -13.52 -5.53 -9.90
N LYS A 153 -14.27 -6.62 -10.14
CA LYS A 153 -15.69 -6.56 -10.50
C LYS A 153 -16.55 -6.63 -9.24
N GLY A 154 -17.79 -6.18 -9.36
CA GLY A 154 -18.78 -6.20 -8.28
C GLY A 154 -19.19 -4.80 -7.83
N LYS A 155 -19.89 -4.73 -6.70
CA LYS A 155 -20.25 -3.44 -6.06
C LYS A 155 -19.04 -2.85 -5.33
N ILE A 156 -18.10 -2.30 -6.09
CA ILE A 156 -16.87 -1.68 -5.57
C ILE A 156 -16.77 -0.24 -6.07
N LEU A 157 -16.36 0.68 -5.17
CA LEU A 157 -16.25 2.11 -5.47
C LEU A 157 -14.99 2.67 -4.80
N ASN A 158 -14.16 3.36 -5.59
CA ASN A 158 -13.09 4.21 -5.07
C ASN A 158 -13.69 5.54 -4.59
N VAL A 159 -13.50 5.88 -3.32
CA VAL A 159 -13.99 7.12 -2.69
C VAL A 159 -12.89 8.18 -2.55
N GLY A 160 -11.76 7.99 -3.22
CA GLY A 160 -10.61 8.88 -3.19
C GLY A 160 -10.95 10.30 -3.66
N PHE A 161 -10.37 11.30 -3.00
CA PHE A 161 -10.56 12.71 -3.33
C PHE A 161 -10.22 13.03 -4.78
N ASP A 162 -9.21 12.37 -5.34
CA ASP A 162 -8.73 12.61 -6.70
C ASP A 162 -9.72 12.21 -7.82
N LEU A 163 -10.75 11.41 -7.49
CA LEU A 163 -11.83 11.09 -8.42
C LEU A 163 -13.05 12.00 -8.29
N HIS A 164 -13.30 12.52 -7.09
CA HIS A 164 -14.59 13.18 -6.80
C HIS A 164 -14.47 14.65 -6.46
N GLY A 165 -13.30 15.13 -6.02
CA GLY A 165 -13.07 16.49 -5.54
C GLY A 165 -13.88 16.88 -4.29
N ARG A 166 -14.54 15.91 -3.64
CA ARG A 166 -15.41 16.11 -2.47
C ARG A 166 -15.57 14.82 -1.66
N LEU A 167 -16.13 14.93 -0.48
CA LEU A 167 -16.62 13.78 0.27
C LEU A 167 -17.90 13.24 -0.38
N LEU A 168 -18.08 11.91 -0.36
CA LEU A 168 -19.30 11.25 -0.82
C LEU A 168 -20.23 10.98 0.36
N SER A 169 -21.50 11.31 0.23
CA SER A 169 -22.53 10.90 1.17
C SER A 169 -22.88 9.41 1.02
N LEU A 170 -23.56 8.84 2.01
CA LEU A 170 -24.10 7.46 1.90
C LEU A 170 -25.02 7.32 0.68
N ASP A 171 -25.83 8.33 0.38
CA ASP A 171 -26.73 8.33 -0.78
C ASP A 171 -25.93 8.34 -2.09
N ASP A 172 -24.85 9.13 -2.19
CA ASP A 172 -23.93 9.11 -3.36
C ASP A 172 -23.35 7.70 -3.57
N VAL A 173 -22.89 7.05 -2.49
CA VAL A 173 -22.32 5.70 -2.54
C VAL A 173 -23.35 4.69 -3.07
N VAL A 174 -24.56 4.75 -2.56
CA VAL A 174 -25.68 3.88 -3.02
C VAL A 174 -25.97 4.15 -4.49
N ASP A 175 -26.09 5.41 -4.89
CA ASP A 175 -26.39 5.81 -6.26
C ASP A 175 -25.31 5.39 -7.25
N PHE A 176 -24.04 5.59 -6.94
CA PHE A 176 -22.92 5.19 -7.81
C PHE A 176 -22.83 3.67 -7.97
N THR A 177 -23.23 2.91 -6.96
CA THR A 177 -23.09 1.45 -6.97
C THR A 177 -24.37 0.69 -7.34
N LYS A 178 -25.51 1.37 -7.49
CA LYS A 178 -26.81 0.69 -7.77
C LYS A 178 -26.82 -0.13 -9.05
N ALA A 179 -26.12 0.33 -10.10
CA ALA A 179 -26.06 -0.35 -11.40
C ALA A 179 -24.93 -1.39 -11.47
N LEU A 180 -24.06 -1.48 -10.45
CA LEU A 180 -22.99 -2.45 -10.42
C LEU A 180 -23.50 -3.85 -10.09
N PRO A 181 -22.93 -4.91 -10.70
CA PRO A 181 -23.40 -6.27 -10.52
C PRO A 181 -23.14 -6.79 -9.11
N VAL A 182 -24.07 -7.58 -8.58
CA VAL A 182 -23.81 -8.46 -7.43
C VAL A 182 -23.20 -9.74 -7.98
N LEU A 183 -21.99 -10.06 -7.56
CA LEU A 183 -21.29 -11.25 -8.04
C LEU A 183 -21.59 -12.43 -7.13
N PRO A 184 -21.80 -13.63 -7.69
CA PRO A 184 -21.95 -14.84 -6.90
C PRO A 184 -20.64 -15.16 -6.16
N TYR A 185 -20.75 -15.85 -5.04
CA TYR A 185 -19.59 -16.26 -4.23
C TYR A 185 -18.64 -17.21 -4.97
N ARG A 186 -19.16 -17.93 -5.94
CA ARG A 186 -18.42 -18.85 -6.81
C ARG A 186 -18.90 -18.67 -8.24
N ASP A 187 -17.96 -18.51 -9.14
CA ASP A 187 -18.21 -18.76 -10.54
C ASP A 187 -18.13 -20.27 -10.74
N GLU A 188 -19.29 -20.92 -11.00
CA GLU A 188 -19.34 -22.37 -11.19
C GLU A 188 -18.58 -22.82 -12.45
N GLU A 189 -18.28 -21.87 -13.35
CA GLU A 189 -17.57 -22.09 -14.61
C GLU A 189 -16.04 -21.88 -14.51
N ASP A 190 -15.49 -21.52 -13.33
CA ASP A 190 -14.05 -21.40 -13.17
C ASP A 190 -13.36 -22.76 -13.21
N ALA A 191 -12.84 -23.11 -14.39
CA ALA A 191 -12.12 -24.34 -14.65
C ALA A 191 -10.90 -24.53 -13.71
N SER A 192 -10.34 -23.44 -13.17
CA SER A 192 -9.22 -23.50 -12.22
C SER A 192 -9.68 -23.99 -10.84
N LEU A 193 -10.89 -23.61 -10.42
CA LEU A 193 -11.50 -24.12 -9.18
C LEU A 193 -11.94 -25.58 -9.33
N GLN A 194 -12.38 -25.99 -10.51
CA GLN A 194 -12.74 -27.38 -10.77
C GLN A 194 -11.49 -28.28 -10.73
N ALA A 195 -10.39 -27.88 -11.34
CA ALA A 195 -9.12 -28.59 -11.28
C ALA A 195 -8.55 -28.70 -9.84
N ILE A 196 -8.77 -27.67 -8.99
CA ILE A 196 -8.36 -27.72 -7.58
C ILE A 196 -9.22 -28.70 -6.75
N LYS A 197 -10.48 -28.93 -7.15
CA LYS A 197 -11.40 -29.84 -6.47
C LYS A 197 -11.23 -31.31 -6.85
N ASP A 198 -10.55 -31.61 -7.94
CA ASP A 198 -10.30 -32.98 -8.35
C ASP A 198 -9.27 -33.62 -7.40
N GLU A 199 -9.69 -34.63 -6.63
CA GLU A 199 -8.78 -35.34 -5.69
C GLU A 199 -7.53 -35.89 -6.35
N ARG A 200 -7.59 -36.23 -7.63
CA ARG A 200 -6.42 -36.69 -8.40
C ARG A 200 -5.40 -35.56 -8.61
N ASP A 201 -5.87 -34.36 -8.88
CA ASP A 201 -5.01 -33.20 -9.08
C ASP A 201 -4.41 -32.73 -7.75
N ILE A 202 -5.17 -32.81 -6.65
CA ILE A 202 -4.66 -32.55 -5.29
C ILE A 202 -3.56 -33.55 -4.94
N ALA A 203 -3.81 -34.85 -5.16
CA ALA A 203 -2.83 -35.91 -4.88
C ALA A 203 -1.60 -35.81 -5.79
N ALA A 204 -1.77 -35.48 -7.07
CA ALA A 204 -0.67 -35.26 -7.99
C ALA A 204 0.16 -34.04 -7.61
N ARG A 205 -0.49 -32.95 -7.17
CA ARG A 205 0.16 -31.74 -6.69
C ARG A 205 0.90 -31.95 -5.38
N GLU A 206 0.30 -32.67 -4.41
CA GLU A 206 1.00 -33.06 -3.18
C GLU A 206 2.20 -33.95 -3.45
N LYS A 207 2.09 -34.90 -4.38
CA LYS A 207 3.20 -35.73 -4.82
C LYS A 207 4.30 -34.91 -5.46
N LEU A 208 3.94 -33.99 -6.36
CA LEU A 208 4.89 -33.08 -7.02
C LEU A 208 5.60 -32.18 -6.01
N ILE A 209 4.85 -31.60 -5.05
CA ILE A 209 5.42 -30.80 -3.97
C ILE A 209 6.35 -31.63 -3.10
N LYS A 210 5.94 -32.86 -2.72
CA LYS A 210 6.80 -33.79 -1.95
C LYS A 210 8.05 -34.21 -2.71
N GLU A 211 7.93 -34.41 -4.04
CA GLU A 211 9.09 -34.72 -4.90
C GLU A 211 9.98 -33.49 -5.07
N GLN A 212 9.43 -32.31 -5.23
CA GLN A 212 10.19 -31.05 -5.27
C GLN A 212 10.86 -30.77 -3.93
N LEU A 213 10.16 -30.93 -2.81
CA LEU A 213 10.74 -30.80 -1.47
C LEU A 213 11.83 -31.84 -1.22
N LYS A 214 11.67 -33.08 -1.71
CA LYS A 214 12.73 -34.11 -1.63
C LYS A 214 13.93 -33.71 -2.53
N LYS A 215 13.70 -33.17 -3.72
CA LYS A 215 14.78 -32.67 -4.58
C LYS A 215 15.45 -31.45 -3.96
N VAL A 216 14.69 -30.55 -3.37
CA VAL A 216 15.19 -29.40 -2.62
C VAL A 216 15.97 -29.90 -1.39
N ASN A 217 15.44 -30.81 -0.59
CA ASN A 217 16.13 -31.36 0.56
C ASN A 217 17.35 -32.20 0.19
N ASN A 218 17.32 -33.01 -0.88
CA ASN A 218 18.44 -33.84 -1.28
C ASN A 218 19.49 -33.12 -2.14
N SER A 219 19.13 -32.13 -2.93
CA SER A 219 20.08 -31.34 -3.73
C SER A 219 20.57 -30.07 -3.05
N THR A 220 19.79 -29.55 -2.06
CA THR A 220 20.16 -28.33 -1.32
C THR A 220 21.09 -28.64 -0.16
N MET A 221 21.04 -29.86 0.40
CA MET A 221 21.85 -30.17 1.59
C MET A 221 23.33 -30.47 1.32
N ILE A 222 23.74 -30.86 0.11
CA ILE A 222 25.15 -31.27 -0.11
C ILE A 222 25.83 -30.48 -1.27
N GLY A 223 25.19 -30.25 -2.38
CA GLY A 223 25.86 -29.58 -3.52
C GLY A 223 25.53 -28.11 -3.68
N ARG A 224 24.24 -27.73 -3.57
CA ARG A 224 23.80 -26.33 -3.74
C ARG A 224 24.05 -25.47 -2.51
N CYS A 225 24.01 -26.03 -1.31
CA CYS A 225 24.28 -25.28 -0.09
C CYS A 225 25.75 -24.86 0.03
N GLU A 226 26.70 -25.69 -0.46
CA GLU A 226 28.12 -25.31 -0.53
C GLU A 226 28.38 -24.28 -1.64
N ILE A 227 27.81 -24.49 -2.83
CA ILE A 227 27.92 -23.50 -3.92
C ILE A 227 27.18 -22.20 -3.57
N SER A 228 26.01 -22.27 -2.97
CA SER A 228 25.26 -21.06 -2.57
C SER A 228 25.89 -20.36 -1.37
N ARG A 229 26.49 -21.06 -0.40
CA ARG A 229 27.19 -20.44 0.72
C ARG A 229 28.49 -19.77 0.29
N ASP A 230 29.25 -20.38 -0.59
CA ASP A 230 30.48 -19.77 -1.12
C ASP A 230 30.15 -18.62 -2.06
N VAL A 231 29.16 -18.75 -2.90
CA VAL A 231 28.65 -17.68 -3.77
C VAL A 231 28.03 -16.57 -2.92
N LEU A 232 27.14 -16.86 -1.97
CA LEU A 232 26.59 -15.89 -1.01
C LEU A 232 27.69 -15.23 -0.16
N SER A 233 28.65 -15.99 0.35
CA SER A 233 29.78 -15.45 1.12
C SER A 233 30.66 -14.54 0.28
N LYS A 234 30.92 -14.88 -0.97
CA LYS A 234 31.68 -14.10 -1.91
C LYS A 234 30.92 -12.82 -2.29
N TYR A 235 29.65 -12.93 -2.69
CA TYR A 235 28.84 -11.78 -3.09
C TYR A 235 28.48 -10.89 -1.91
N ARG A 236 28.25 -11.43 -0.72
CA ARG A 236 28.05 -10.62 0.49
C ARG A 236 29.28 -9.79 0.82
N LYS A 237 30.48 -10.36 0.73
CA LYS A 237 31.74 -9.63 0.92
C LYS A 237 31.95 -8.58 -0.18
N GLU A 238 31.56 -8.88 -1.42
CA GLU A 238 31.65 -7.93 -2.53
C GLU A 238 30.57 -6.84 -2.43
N ALA A 239 29.35 -7.16 -2.00
CA ALA A 239 28.29 -6.19 -1.72
C ALA A 239 28.68 -5.27 -0.53
N ASP A 240 29.26 -5.83 0.53
CA ASP A 240 29.79 -5.05 1.67
C ASP A 240 30.95 -4.14 1.23
N LEU A 241 31.81 -4.61 0.31
CA LEU A 241 32.88 -3.82 -0.27
C LEU A 241 32.34 -2.69 -1.15
N ILE A 242 31.34 -2.95 -1.96
CA ILE A 242 30.66 -1.95 -2.81
C ILE A 242 29.94 -0.93 -1.93
N ALA A 243 29.20 -1.37 -0.92
CA ALA A 243 28.55 -0.48 0.04
C ALA A 243 29.57 0.42 0.75
N LYS A 244 30.73 -0.15 1.08
CA LYS A 244 31.84 0.59 1.68
C LYS A 244 32.49 1.57 0.68
N GLU A 245 32.76 1.14 -0.55
CA GLU A 245 33.32 2.00 -1.60
C GLU A 245 32.35 3.13 -1.98
N LEU A 246 31.04 2.85 -2.06
CA LEU A 246 30.01 3.85 -2.26
C LEU A 246 29.98 4.87 -1.11
N LYS A 247 30.15 4.40 0.13
CA LYS A 247 30.23 5.24 1.32
C LYS A 247 31.52 6.09 1.36
N ASP A 248 32.64 5.53 0.92
CA ASP A 248 33.95 6.17 0.97
C ASP A 248 34.22 7.06 -0.27
N SER A 249 33.52 6.88 -1.39
CA SER A 249 33.78 7.62 -2.66
C SER A 249 33.25 9.05 -2.67
N GLY A 250 32.36 9.41 -1.76
CA GLY A 250 31.73 10.74 -1.72
C GLY A 250 30.80 11.06 -2.91
N GLU A 251 30.80 10.21 -3.96
CA GLU A 251 29.91 10.37 -5.12
C GLU A 251 28.51 9.80 -4.86
N PHE A 252 28.43 8.79 -3.99
CA PHE A 252 27.17 8.20 -3.50
C PHE A 252 27.40 7.78 -2.05
N SER A 253 27.27 8.69 -1.13
CA SER A 253 27.14 8.33 0.27
C SER A 253 25.76 7.72 0.45
N LEU A 254 25.68 6.43 0.82
CA LEU A 254 24.43 5.83 1.28
C LEU A 254 23.79 6.63 2.42
N TYR A 255 24.63 7.40 3.12
CA TYR A 255 24.24 8.32 4.19
C TYR A 255 23.58 9.61 3.66
N ASP A 256 24.03 10.11 2.49
CA ASP A 256 23.44 11.30 1.86
C ASP A 256 22.07 10.99 1.23
N PHE A 257 21.81 9.71 0.91
CA PHE A 257 20.53 9.21 0.43
C PHE A 257 19.67 8.60 1.54
N GLY A 258 20.11 8.60 2.81
CA GLY A 258 19.36 8.05 3.93
C GLY A 258 19.17 6.55 3.89
N CYS A 259 20.04 5.80 3.20
CA CYS A 259 19.96 4.34 3.15
C CYS A 259 20.38 3.74 4.49
N ASP A 260 19.41 3.10 5.18
CA ASP A 260 19.63 2.52 6.51
C ASP A 260 20.07 1.05 6.42
N GLU A 261 19.63 0.30 5.41
CA GLU A 261 19.91 -1.13 5.28
C GLU A 261 19.86 -1.58 3.80
N ALA A 262 20.74 -2.54 3.45
CA ALA A 262 20.69 -3.24 2.19
C ALA A 262 20.50 -4.74 2.43
N THR A 263 19.45 -5.33 1.86
CA THR A 263 19.21 -6.77 1.90
C THR A 263 19.47 -7.41 0.55
N PHE A 264 19.93 -8.67 0.58
CA PHE A 264 20.38 -9.37 -0.60
C PHE A 264 19.69 -10.73 -0.68
N GLU A 265 18.94 -10.97 -1.76
CA GLU A 265 18.24 -12.24 -1.99
C GLU A 265 18.61 -12.85 -3.35
N LEU A 266 18.84 -14.16 -3.35
CA LEU A 266 19.16 -14.95 -4.54
C LEU A 266 17.97 -15.83 -4.93
N PHE A 267 17.47 -15.67 -6.13
CA PHE A 267 16.38 -16.45 -6.71
C PHE A 267 16.93 -17.38 -7.81
N LEU A 268 17.56 -18.49 -7.40
CA LEU A 268 18.22 -19.44 -8.31
C LEU A 268 17.27 -20.48 -8.92
N ASP A 269 16.10 -20.68 -8.32
CA ASP A 269 15.13 -21.73 -8.71
C ASP A 269 14.08 -21.26 -9.72
N GLN A 270 14.22 -20.04 -10.26
CA GLN A 270 13.37 -19.50 -11.31
C GLN A 270 13.87 -19.92 -12.71
N PRO A 271 12.99 -19.99 -13.73
CA PRO A 271 13.39 -20.26 -15.11
C PRO A 271 14.49 -19.31 -15.61
N ASN A 272 14.48 -18.06 -15.14
CA ASN A 272 15.56 -17.09 -15.31
C ASN A 272 16.07 -16.73 -13.91
N PRO A 273 17.21 -17.27 -13.47
CA PRO A 273 17.75 -16.95 -12.16
C PRO A 273 18.16 -15.48 -12.08
N PHE A 274 17.79 -14.83 -11.00
CA PHE A 274 18.10 -13.41 -10.76
C PHE A 274 18.57 -13.16 -9.33
N ILE A 275 19.25 -12.03 -9.18
CA ILE A 275 19.67 -11.50 -7.88
C ILE A 275 18.82 -10.28 -7.59
N SER A 276 18.11 -10.29 -6.47
CA SER A 276 17.36 -9.14 -5.98
C SER A 276 18.15 -8.45 -4.89
N ILE A 277 18.29 -7.14 -5.01
CA ILE A 277 18.94 -6.30 -3.99
C ILE A 277 17.92 -5.23 -3.62
N CYS A 278 17.56 -5.19 -2.35
CA CYS A 278 16.68 -4.19 -1.80
C CYS A 278 17.50 -3.21 -0.97
N PHE A 279 17.35 -1.93 -1.26
CA PHE A 279 17.91 -0.83 -0.49
C PHE A 279 16.76 -0.09 0.18
N THR A 280 16.82 0.03 1.50
CA THR A 280 15.82 0.76 2.29
C THR A 280 16.34 2.16 2.60
N PHE A 281 15.56 3.17 2.27
CA PHE A 281 15.90 4.58 2.45
C PHE A 281 14.92 5.26 3.40
N SER A 282 15.42 6.19 4.20
CA SER A 282 14.59 7.00 5.11
C SER A 282 13.99 8.25 4.47
N GLU A 283 14.53 8.72 3.33
CA GLU A 283 14.03 9.89 2.57
C GLU A 283 14.29 9.74 1.06
N SER A 284 13.37 10.24 0.21
CA SER A 284 13.42 10.09 -1.25
C SER A 284 13.47 11.43 -1.97
N ASP A 285 14.34 11.59 -2.96
CA ASP A 285 14.10 12.59 -4.02
C ASP A 285 14.71 12.32 -5.43
N GLU A 286 15.58 11.29 -5.68
CA GLU A 286 16.19 11.10 -7.01
C GLU A 286 16.40 9.62 -7.41
N ASN A 287 15.33 8.85 -7.61
CA ASN A 287 15.35 7.39 -7.75
C ASN A 287 16.03 6.83 -9.02
N ILE A 288 15.81 7.42 -10.19
CA ILE A 288 16.22 6.84 -11.49
C ILE A 288 17.75 6.87 -11.69
N VAL A 289 18.41 7.91 -11.23
CA VAL A 289 19.87 8.07 -11.38
C VAL A 289 20.61 7.08 -10.48
N LEU A 290 20.11 6.88 -9.26
CA LEU A 290 20.68 5.94 -8.29
C LEU A 290 20.53 4.49 -8.76
N GLU A 291 19.36 4.10 -9.25
CA GLU A 291 19.09 2.76 -9.77
C GLU A 291 20.03 2.40 -10.93
N THR A 292 20.21 3.32 -11.88
CA THR A 292 21.08 3.13 -13.03
C THR A 292 22.55 2.98 -12.61
N ALA A 293 23.03 3.83 -11.70
CA ALA A 293 24.41 3.79 -11.23
C ALA A 293 24.72 2.50 -10.44
N LEU A 294 23.76 2.05 -9.60
CA LEU A 294 23.85 0.79 -8.87
C LEU A 294 23.85 -0.41 -9.84
N TYR A 295 22.97 -0.40 -10.83
CA TYR A 295 22.91 -1.45 -11.85
C TYR A 295 24.24 -1.58 -12.61
N GLU A 296 24.81 -0.49 -13.10
CA GLU A 296 26.08 -0.49 -13.84
C GLU A 296 27.25 -1.02 -13.02
N ARG A 297 27.30 -0.70 -11.73
CA ARG A 297 28.34 -1.21 -10.83
C ARG A 297 28.16 -2.69 -10.50
N LEU A 298 26.94 -3.10 -10.18
CA LEU A 298 26.63 -4.50 -9.90
C LEU A 298 26.83 -5.38 -11.14
N ARG A 299 26.56 -4.88 -12.34
CA ARG A 299 26.77 -5.62 -13.60
C ARG A 299 28.25 -5.98 -13.82
N LYS A 300 29.18 -5.23 -13.31
CA LYS A 300 30.63 -5.54 -13.39
C LYS A 300 31.05 -6.72 -12.53
N ILE A 301 30.27 -7.09 -11.54
CA ILE A 301 30.62 -8.08 -10.52
C ILE A 301 29.76 -9.32 -10.65
N VAL A 302 28.48 -9.15 -10.96
CA VAL A 302 27.52 -10.24 -11.11
C VAL A 302 27.72 -10.92 -12.49
N PRO A 303 27.90 -12.25 -12.56
CA PRO A 303 28.04 -12.98 -13.81
C PRO A 303 26.87 -12.70 -14.77
N GLU A 304 27.16 -12.62 -16.08
CA GLU A 304 26.17 -12.25 -17.11
C GLU A 304 24.93 -13.16 -17.17
N GLN A 305 25.06 -14.39 -16.72
CA GLN A 305 23.97 -15.37 -16.67
C GLN A 305 22.87 -15.05 -15.65
N TYR A 306 23.09 -14.08 -14.74
CA TYR A 306 22.11 -13.67 -13.76
C TYR A 306 21.53 -12.31 -14.12
N GLU A 307 20.21 -12.22 -14.07
CA GLU A 307 19.50 -10.94 -14.11
C GLU A 307 19.69 -10.21 -12.77
N ILE A 308 19.88 -8.89 -12.82
CA ILE A 308 19.96 -8.04 -11.62
C ILE A 308 18.63 -7.29 -11.50
N LYS A 309 17.95 -7.45 -10.37
CA LYS A 309 16.77 -6.66 -10.00
C LYS A 309 17.12 -5.81 -8.79
N ILE A 310 16.96 -4.51 -8.93
CA ILE A 310 17.18 -3.55 -7.86
C ILE A 310 15.81 -3.09 -7.39
N ASN A 311 15.55 -3.26 -6.11
CA ASN A 311 14.34 -2.76 -5.47
C ASN A 311 14.78 -1.63 -4.52
N LEU A 312 14.20 -0.47 -4.70
CA LEU A 312 14.40 0.67 -3.80
C LEU A 312 13.16 0.76 -2.92
N GLU A 313 13.33 0.58 -1.62
CA GLU A 313 12.27 0.75 -0.62
C GLU A 313 12.50 2.05 0.14
N TRP A 314 11.43 2.85 0.25
CA TRP A 314 11.43 4.20 0.81
C TRP A 314 10.66 4.28 2.10
#